data_a4bb94509764fd881e1b6dafb175048b
#
_entry.id   a4bb94509764fd881e1b6dafb175048b
#
_cell.length_a   1.000
_cell.length_b   1.000
_cell.length_c   1.000
_cell.angle_alpha   90.00
_cell.angle_beta   90.00
_cell.angle_gamma   90.00
#
_symmetry.space_group_name_H-M   'P 1'
#
loop_
_entity.id
_entity.type
_entity.pdbx_description
1 polymer ?
#
loop_
_entity_poly.entity_id
_entity_poly.type
_entity_poly.pdbx_seq_one_letter_code
_entity_poly.pdbx_strand_id
1 'polypeptide(L)'
;SAASDVYKRQDALRYFLLSVQYRNPLDYSRDRLDEAEKNMERLSGVIGRLKELAAKEGAEKTDASRSLEKAAEESLKAFHEAMDDDFNTGLATGAMFDLAKAINIYGTAVDGGLSVDHEAVEKAYTALKTIMDILGILEEVWEKTDSPDDKSYNDLMDIILAVRQTARKEKMYKIADEIRDRLDAAGIVIEDTPTGARWKRRGV
;
A
#
# COMPACT_ATOMS: atom_id res chain seq x y z
N SER A 1 18.69 3.00 0.13
CA SER A 1 20.06 2.50 0.06
C SER A 1 20.22 1.61 -1.17
N ALA A 2 21.43 1.43 -1.72
CA ALA A 2 21.68 0.61 -2.90
C ALA A 2 21.13 -0.84 -2.79
N ALA A 3 21.11 -1.41 -1.58
CA ALA A 3 20.50 -2.72 -1.33
C ALA A 3 18.97 -2.69 -1.55
N SER A 4 18.28 -1.66 -1.02
CA SER A 4 16.82 -1.50 -1.20
C SER A 4 16.43 -1.36 -2.68
N ASP A 5 17.27 -0.71 -3.49
CA ASP A 5 17.00 -0.53 -4.93
C ASP A 5 17.19 -1.83 -5.71
N VAL A 6 18.12 -2.69 -5.27
CA VAL A 6 18.33 -4.02 -5.88
C VAL A 6 17.10 -4.91 -5.63
N TYR A 7 16.58 -4.95 -4.40
CA TYR A 7 15.40 -5.77 -4.06
C TYR A 7 14.14 -5.28 -4.78
N LYS A 8 13.91 -3.98 -4.84
CA LYS A 8 12.77 -3.40 -5.60
C LYS A 8 12.79 -3.83 -7.07
N ARG A 9 13.96 -3.84 -7.71
CA ARG A 9 14.10 -4.29 -9.10
C ARG A 9 13.90 -5.79 -9.25
N GLN A 10 14.32 -6.59 -8.26
CA GLN A 10 14.08 -8.05 -8.27
C GLN A 10 12.59 -8.36 -8.17
N ASP A 11 11.85 -7.70 -7.28
CA ASP A 11 10.41 -7.86 -7.14
C ASP A 11 9.67 -7.41 -8.40
N ALA A 12 10.05 -6.28 -8.99
CA ALA A 12 9.48 -5.82 -10.25
C ALA A 12 9.71 -6.81 -11.40
N LEU A 13 10.91 -7.36 -11.51
CA LEU A 13 11.22 -8.38 -12.52
C LEU A 13 10.43 -9.66 -12.26
N ARG A 14 10.34 -10.13 -11.01
CA ARG A 14 9.55 -11.31 -10.64
C ARG A 14 8.08 -11.12 -10.98
N TYR A 15 7.49 -9.99 -10.57
CA TYR A 15 6.12 -9.64 -10.91
C TYR A 15 5.91 -9.57 -12.43
N PHE A 16 6.82 -8.94 -13.18
CA PHE A 16 6.76 -8.88 -14.63
C PHE A 16 6.69 -10.29 -15.25
N LEU A 17 7.53 -11.22 -14.80
CA LEU A 17 7.50 -12.61 -15.26
C LEU A 17 6.20 -13.33 -14.90
N LEU A 18 5.62 -13.04 -13.71
CA LEU A 18 4.36 -13.64 -13.23
C LEU A 18 3.12 -13.00 -13.85
N SER A 19 3.22 -11.82 -14.47
CA SER A 19 2.08 -11.09 -15.03
C SER A 19 1.44 -11.79 -16.24
N VAL A 20 2.12 -12.77 -16.81
CA VAL A 20 1.66 -13.57 -17.95
C VAL A 20 1.80 -15.05 -17.60
N GLN A 21 0.81 -15.85 -17.99
CA GLN A 21 0.89 -17.31 -17.84
C GLN A 21 2.13 -17.86 -18.56
N TYR A 22 2.87 -18.75 -17.93
CA TYR A 22 4.19 -19.25 -18.38
C TYR A 22 4.21 -19.86 -19.80
N ARG A 23 3.06 -20.31 -20.32
CA ARG A 23 2.91 -20.84 -21.68
C ARG A 23 2.77 -19.76 -22.75
N ASN A 24 2.47 -18.55 -22.36
CA ASN A 24 2.28 -17.45 -23.29
C ASN A 24 3.60 -16.70 -23.52
N PRO A 25 3.85 -16.20 -24.73
CA PRO A 25 5.02 -15.39 -24.99
C PRO A 25 4.98 -14.11 -24.16
N LEU A 26 6.09 -13.82 -23.49
CA LEU A 26 6.28 -12.60 -22.73
C LEU A 26 7.08 -11.61 -23.58
N ASP A 27 6.44 -10.50 -23.93
CA ASP A 27 7.08 -9.40 -24.65
C ASP A 27 7.82 -8.49 -23.67
N TYR A 28 9.14 -8.47 -23.75
CA TYR A 28 10.00 -7.65 -22.91
C TYR A 28 10.21 -6.28 -23.52
N SER A 29 9.85 -5.24 -22.76
CA SER A 29 10.24 -3.87 -23.06
C SER A 29 10.57 -3.11 -21.75
N ARG A 30 11.32 -2.02 -21.88
CA ARG A 30 11.64 -1.20 -20.72
C ARG A 30 10.39 -0.58 -20.10
N ASP A 31 9.45 -0.14 -20.93
CA ASP A 31 8.19 0.46 -20.48
C ASP A 31 7.36 -0.53 -19.63
N ARG A 32 7.35 -1.81 -20.00
CA ARG A 32 6.66 -2.85 -19.23
C ARG A 32 7.34 -3.15 -17.89
N LEU A 33 8.65 -3.05 -17.84
CA LEU A 33 9.38 -3.20 -16.57
C LEU A 33 9.12 -1.98 -15.67
N ASP A 34 9.12 -0.77 -16.22
CA ASP A 34 8.78 0.47 -15.49
C ASP A 34 7.33 0.42 -14.95
N GLU A 35 6.40 -0.19 -15.71
CA GLU A 35 5.04 -0.45 -15.25
C GLU A 35 5.01 -1.47 -14.10
N ALA A 36 5.81 -2.52 -14.18
CA ALA A 36 5.96 -3.50 -13.11
C ALA A 36 6.51 -2.86 -11.82
N GLU A 37 7.50 -1.98 -11.91
CA GLU A 37 8.03 -1.21 -10.79
C GLU A 37 6.92 -0.37 -10.12
N LYS A 38 6.12 0.36 -10.92
CA LYS A 38 4.98 1.14 -10.40
C LYS A 38 3.93 0.27 -9.71
N ASN A 39 3.67 -0.93 -10.23
CA ASN A 39 2.74 -1.88 -9.62
C ASN A 39 3.27 -2.39 -8.28
N MET A 40 4.57 -2.66 -8.15
CA MET A 40 5.20 -3.04 -6.88
C MET A 40 5.15 -1.88 -5.86
N GLU A 41 5.38 -0.65 -6.29
CA GLU A 41 5.22 0.53 -5.42
C GLU A 41 3.79 0.69 -4.93
N ARG A 42 2.79 0.49 -5.79
CA ARG A 42 1.38 0.53 -5.40
C ARG A 42 1.04 -0.54 -4.36
N LEU A 43 1.50 -1.77 -4.55
CA LEU A 43 1.29 -2.87 -3.59
C LEU A 43 2.02 -2.62 -2.27
N SER A 44 3.23 -2.11 -2.29
CA SER A 44 3.94 -1.67 -1.08
C SER A 44 3.14 -0.60 -0.32
N GLY A 45 2.52 0.35 -1.03
CA GLY A 45 1.62 1.34 -0.42
C GLY A 45 0.39 0.70 0.24
N VAL A 46 -0.18 -0.35 -0.36
CA VAL A 46 -1.31 -1.09 0.22
C VAL A 46 -0.91 -1.82 1.50
N ILE A 47 0.29 -2.42 1.55
CA ILE A 47 0.83 -3.03 2.77
C ILE A 47 0.98 -1.98 3.88
N GLY A 48 1.56 -0.82 3.57
CA GLY A 48 1.64 0.31 4.49
C GLY A 48 0.25 0.73 4.99
N ARG A 49 -0.72 0.78 4.09
CA ARG A 49 -2.10 1.10 4.42
C ARG A 49 -2.75 0.11 5.39
N LEU A 50 -2.53 -1.20 5.21
CA LEU A 50 -3.01 -2.22 6.14
C LEU A 50 -2.39 -2.06 7.52
N LYS A 51 -1.08 -1.77 7.61
CA LYS A 51 -0.39 -1.52 8.89
C LYS A 51 -0.98 -0.28 9.59
N GLU A 52 -1.24 0.81 8.87
CA GLU A 52 -1.89 2.00 9.41
C GLU A 52 -3.32 1.72 9.93
N LEU A 53 -4.11 0.97 9.15
CA LEU A 53 -5.47 0.60 9.57
C LEU A 53 -5.46 -0.29 10.82
N ALA A 54 -4.51 -1.22 10.91
CA ALA A 54 -4.34 -2.08 12.08
C ALA A 54 -3.93 -1.32 13.36
N ALA A 55 -3.25 -0.17 13.22
CA ALA A 55 -2.83 0.67 14.33
C ALA A 55 -3.91 1.67 14.82
N LYS A 56 -4.99 1.88 14.05
CA LYS A 56 -6.08 2.78 14.44
C LYS A 56 -6.99 2.13 15.47
N GLU A 57 -7.54 2.92 16.39
CA GLU A 57 -8.58 2.45 17.32
C GLU A 57 -9.92 2.29 16.59
N GLY A 58 -10.66 1.26 16.93
CA GLY A 58 -11.99 0.97 16.39
C GLY A 58 -12.37 -0.49 16.59
N ALA A 59 -13.66 -0.81 16.56
CA ALA A 59 -14.17 -2.18 16.68
C ALA A 59 -15.57 -2.35 16.06
N GLU A 60 -16.00 -1.47 15.17
CA GLU A 60 -17.37 -1.48 14.68
C GLU A 60 -17.49 -2.16 13.32
N LYS A 61 -18.39 -3.16 13.23
CA LYS A 61 -18.72 -3.80 11.97
C LYS A 61 -19.66 -2.92 11.14
N THR A 62 -19.22 -2.59 9.94
CA THR A 62 -19.93 -1.74 8.98
C THR A 62 -20.16 -2.49 7.67
N ASP A 63 -20.99 -1.94 6.77
CA ASP A 63 -21.16 -2.53 5.44
C ASP A 63 -19.85 -2.45 4.63
N ALA A 64 -19.04 -1.43 4.85
CA ALA A 64 -17.73 -1.32 4.23
C ALA A 64 -16.75 -2.39 4.73
N SER A 65 -16.76 -2.71 6.04
CA SER A 65 -15.92 -3.79 6.58
C SER A 65 -16.36 -5.16 6.10
N ARG A 66 -17.67 -5.42 6.02
CA ARG A 66 -18.21 -6.67 5.42
C ARG A 66 -17.82 -6.81 3.95
N SER A 67 -17.80 -5.69 3.21
CA SER A 67 -17.37 -5.70 1.82
C SER A 67 -15.86 -6.02 1.70
N LEU A 68 -15.03 -5.54 2.62
CA LEU A 68 -13.60 -5.87 2.68
C LEU A 68 -13.37 -7.35 3.02
N GLU A 69 -14.09 -7.88 4.03
CA GLU A 69 -14.01 -9.31 4.39
C GLU A 69 -14.37 -10.19 3.19
N LYS A 70 -15.49 -9.88 2.52
CA LYS A 70 -15.92 -10.60 1.34
C LYS A 70 -14.88 -10.53 0.21
N ALA A 71 -14.31 -9.36 -0.04
CA ALA A 71 -13.27 -9.18 -1.04
C ALA A 71 -12.01 -10.00 -0.72
N ALA A 72 -11.62 -10.10 0.56
CA ALA A 72 -10.50 -10.93 1.00
C ALA A 72 -10.75 -12.42 0.72
N GLU A 73 -11.94 -12.92 1.05
CA GLU A 73 -12.33 -14.31 0.81
C GLU A 73 -12.43 -14.63 -0.70
N GLU A 74 -13.08 -13.76 -1.47
CA GLU A 74 -13.22 -13.94 -2.92
C GLU A 74 -11.89 -13.86 -3.66
N SER A 75 -11.01 -12.93 -3.28
CA SER A 75 -9.69 -12.80 -3.91
C SER A 75 -8.80 -13.99 -3.59
N LEU A 76 -8.80 -14.50 -2.35
CA LEU A 76 -8.02 -15.68 -1.99
C LEU A 76 -8.53 -16.92 -2.74
N LYS A 77 -9.85 -17.07 -2.86
CA LYS A 77 -10.47 -18.15 -3.62
C LYS A 77 -10.10 -18.06 -5.11
N ALA A 78 -10.25 -16.88 -5.72
CA ALA A 78 -9.93 -16.67 -7.12
C ALA A 78 -8.41 -16.89 -7.39
N PHE A 79 -7.55 -16.54 -6.44
CA PHE A 79 -6.12 -16.83 -6.51
C PHE A 79 -5.87 -18.35 -6.55
N HIS A 80 -6.47 -19.13 -5.65
CA HIS A 80 -6.31 -20.58 -5.63
C HIS A 80 -6.87 -21.22 -6.91
N GLU A 81 -8.05 -20.82 -7.37
CA GLU A 81 -8.62 -21.30 -8.62
C GLU A 81 -7.70 -21.02 -9.82
N ALA A 82 -7.08 -19.84 -9.88
CA ALA A 82 -6.12 -19.48 -10.92
C ALA A 82 -4.83 -20.30 -10.85
N MET A 83 -4.33 -20.58 -9.64
CA MET A 83 -3.13 -21.40 -9.46
C MET A 83 -3.38 -22.88 -9.75
N ASP A 84 -4.58 -23.38 -9.44
CA ASP A 84 -5.03 -24.74 -9.77
C ASP A 84 -5.27 -24.93 -11.28
N ASP A 85 -5.58 -23.85 -11.99
CA ASP A 85 -5.71 -23.81 -13.45
C ASP A 85 -4.34 -23.63 -14.12
N ASP A 86 -3.50 -24.65 -14.03
CA ASP A 86 -2.18 -24.72 -14.68
C ASP A 86 -1.27 -23.51 -14.35
N PHE A 87 -1.23 -23.12 -13.09
CA PHE A 87 -0.43 -21.99 -12.62
C PHE A 87 -0.69 -20.71 -13.42
N ASN A 88 -1.95 -20.31 -13.56
CA ASN A 88 -2.35 -19.10 -14.28
C ASN A 88 -2.01 -17.85 -13.44
N THR A 89 -0.71 -17.54 -13.38
CA THR A 89 -0.19 -16.42 -12.58
C THR A 89 -0.73 -15.07 -13.04
N GLY A 90 -1.11 -14.92 -14.29
CA GLY A 90 -1.74 -13.72 -14.81
C GLY A 90 -3.10 -13.45 -14.13
N LEU A 91 -3.96 -14.47 -14.01
CA LEU A 91 -5.22 -14.35 -13.26
C LEU A 91 -4.97 -14.24 -11.75
N ALA A 92 -4.01 -14.98 -11.21
CA ALA A 92 -3.64 -14.91 -9.80
C ALA A 92 -3.19 -13.51 -9.36
N THR A 93 -2.38 -12.82 -10.17
CA THR A 93 -2.00 -11.42 -9.92
C THR A 93 -3.20 -10.48 -10.03
N GLY A 94 -4.16 -10.75 -10.92
CA GLY A 94 -5.43 -10.03 -11.00
C GLY A 94 -6.19 -10.04 -9.68
N ALA A 95 -6.38 -11.23 -9.08
CA ALA A 95 -7.05 -11.39 -7.79
C ALA A 95 -6.35 -10.61 -6.66
N MET A 96 -5.02 -10.56 -6.66
CA MET A 96 -4.22 -9.75 -5.73
C MET A 96 -4.53 -8.25 -5.86
N PHE A 97 -4.62 -7.72 -7.09
CA PHE A 97 -4.94 -6.31 -7.30
C PHE A 97 -6.39 -5.96 -6.98
N ASP A 98 -7.34 -6.89 -7.15
CA ASP A 98 -8.72 -6.71 -6.73
C ASP A 98 -8.81 -6.54 -5.21
N LEU A 99 -8.09 -7.36 -4.44
CA LEU A 99 -7.98 -7.19 -2.99
C LEU A 99 -7.31 -5.87 -2.62
N ALA A 100 -6.21 -5.52 -3.28
CA ALA A 100 -5.52 -4.25 -3.06
C ALA A 100 -6.45 -3.04 -3.27
N LYS A 101 -7.30 -3.09 -4.30
CA LYS A 101 -8.33 -2.08 -4.55
C LYS A 101 -9.36 -2.00 -3.43
N ALA A 102 -9.86 -3.15 -2.95
CA ALA A 102 -10.84 -3.21 -1.85
C ALA A 102 -10.26 -2.62 -0.55
N ILE A 103 -8.99 -2.92 -0.24
CA ILE A 103 -8.28 -2.35 0.91
C ILE A 103 -8.20 -0.82 0.80
N ASN A 104 -7.87 -0.27 -0.37
CA ASN A 104 -7.79 1.17 -0.57
C ASN A 104 -9.16 1.84 -0.44
N ILE A 105 -10.24 1.22 -0.96
CA ILE A 105 -11.61 1.73 -0.82
C ILE A 105 -12.01 1.78 0.65
N TYR A 106 -11.78 0.70 1.41
CA TYR A 106 -12.05 0.64 2.84
C TYR A 106 -11.23 1.69 3.60
N GLY A 107 -9.93 1.77 3.32
CA GLY A 107 -9.06 2.76 3.91
C GLY A 107 -9.55 4.20 3.68
N THR A 108 -10.04 4.52 2.47
CA THR A 108 -10.61 5.84 2.16
C THR A 108 -11.87 6.11 2.99
N ALA A 109 -12.73 5.11 3.20
CA ALA A 109 -13.91 5.25 4.05
C ALA A 109 -13.53 5.51 5.52
N VAL A 110 -12.49 4.83 6.03
CA VAL A 110 -11.94 5.08 7.37
C VAL A 110 -11.35 6.49 7.50
N ASP A 111 -10.66 7.00 6.47
CA ASP A 111 -10.18 8.40 6.44
C ASP A 111 -11.32 9.41 6.42
N GLY A 112 -12.47 9.02 5.88
CA GLY A 112 -13.71 9.79 5.91
C GLY A 112 -14.44 9.75 7.26
N GLY A 113 -13.88 9.09 8.28
CA GLY A 113 -14.43 9.03 9.64
C GLY A 113 -15.15 7.73 9.98
N LEU A 114 -15.08 6.69 9.12
CA LEU A 114 -15.59 5.37 9.46
C LEU A 114 -14.73 4.73 10.57
N SER A 115 -15.35 4.06 11.53
CA SER A 115 -14.65 3.26 12.54
C SER A 115 -13.95 2.05 11.90
N VAL A 116 -12.76 1.69 12.39
CA VAL A 116 -12.03 0.52 11.90
C VAL A 116 -12.63 -0.76 12.48
N ASP A 117 -12.79 -1.77 11.62
CA ASP A 117 -13.06 -3.15 12.00
C ASP A 117 -11.77 -3.97 11.87
N HIS A 118 -11.16 -4.30 12.99
CA HIS A 118 -9.89 -5.04 13.02
C HIS A 118 -9.99 -6.44 12.44
N GLU A 119 -11.14 -7.12 12.60
CA GLU A 119 -11.33 -8.45 12.02
C GLU A 119 -11.27 -8.41 10.49
N ALA A 120 -11.92 -7.42 9.88
CA ALA A 120 -11.88 -7.22 8.44
C ALA A 120 -10.47 -6.87 7.93
N VAL A 121 -9.75 -6.02 8.66
CA VAL A 121 -8.36 -5.64 8.34
C VAL A 121 -7.43 -6.85 8.44
N GLU A 122 -7.56 -7.67 9.49
CA GLU A 122 -6.74 -8.87 9.70
C GLU A 122 -6.99 -9.92 8.61
N LYS A 123 -8.26 -10.14 8.22
CA LYS A 123 -8.59 -11.04 7.11
C LYS A 123 -7.97 -10.55 5.79
N ALA A 124 -8.08 -9.27 5.49
CA ALA A 124 -7.49 -8.69 4.30
C ALA A 124 -5.95 -8.75 4.32
N TYR A 125 -5.33 -8.50 5.47
CA TYR A 125 -3.89 -8.63 5.69
C TYR A 125 -3.43 -10.07 5.43
N THR A 126 -4.10 -11.04 6.06
CA THR A 126 -3.76 -12.47 5.92
C THR A 126 -3.90 -12.94 4.48
N ALA A 127 -5.00 -12.58 3.81
CA ALA A 127 -5.25 -12.95 2.43
C ALA A 127 -4.17 -12.36 1.48
N LEU A 128 -3.91 -11.05 1.59
CA LEU A 128 -2.92 -10.39 0.74
C LEU A 128 -1.51 -10.94 0.98
N LYS A 129 -1.14 -11.14 2.26
CA LYS A 129 0.15 -11.72 2.62
C LYS A 129 0.31 -13.13 2.07
N THR A 130 -0.71 -13.98 2.20
CA THR A 130 -0.69 -15.36 1.67
C THR A 130 -0.45 -15.36 0.16
N ILE A 131 -1.14 -14.52 -0.59
CA ILE A 131 -0.97 -14.42 -2.04
C ILE A 131 0.46 -13.97 -2.38
N MET A 132 0.96 -12.94 -1.70
CA MET A 132 2.29 -12.40 -1.98
C MET A 132 3.42 -13.36 -1.58
N ASP A 133 3.29 -14.07 -0.46
CA ASP A 133 4.26 -15.09 -0.01
C ASP A 133 4.34 -16.24 -1.02
N ILE A 134 3.21 -16.71 -1.57
CA ILE A 134 3.20 -17.76 -2.59
C ILE A 134 3.87 -17.26 -3.89
N LEU A 135 3.63 -16.02 -4.28
CA LEU A 135 4.25 -15.42 -5.47
C LEU A 135 5.70 -14.98 -5.22
N GLY A 136 6.15 -14.94 -3.97
CA GLY A 136 7.49 -14.53 -3.56
C GLY A 136 7.79 -13.07 -3.88
N ILE A 137 6.83 -12.15 -3.70
CA ILE A 137 6.97 -10.71 -3.99
C ILE A 137 6.80 -9.88 -2.73
N LEU A 138 7.59 -8.82 -2.60
CA LEU A 138 7.54 -7.84 -1.50
C LEU A 138 7.72 -8.45 -0.09
N GLU A 139 8.42 -9.58 0.03
CA GLU A 139 8.67 -10.26 1.30
C GLU A 139 9.32 -9.32 2.33
N GLU A 140 10.34 -8.56 1.93
CA GLU A 140 11.00 -7.60 2.82
C GLU A 140 10.11 -6.45 3.30
N VAL A 141 9.06 -6.09 2.54
CA VAL A 141 8.14 -5.03 2.92
C VAL A 141 7.26 -5.46 4.08
N TRP A 142 6.91 -6.76 4.15
CA TRP A 142 6.18 -7.33 5.27
C TRP A 142 7.03 -7.43 6.54
N GLU A 143 8.31 -7.78 6.38
CA GLU A 143 9.24 -7.98 7.49
C GLU A 143 9.78 -6.67 8.08
N LYS A 144 9.73 -5.57 7.32
CA LYS A 144 10.08 -4.26 7.87
C LYS A 144 9.10 -3.86 8.96
N THR A 145 9.36 -4.32 10.17
CA THR A 145 8.94 -3.62 11.38
C THR A 145 9.59 -2.25 11.35
N ASP A 146 8.81 -1.21 11.73
CA ASP A 146 9.33 0.14 11.86
C ASP A 146 10.67 0.09 12.62
N SER A 147 11.76 0.39 11.91
CA SER A 147 13.05 0.51 12.59
C SER A 147 12.94 1.64 13.63
N PRO A 148 13.73 1.67 14.69
CA PRO A 148 13.75 2.80 15.63
C PRO A 148 13.93 4.14 14.91
N ASP A 149 14.68 4.15 13.79
CA ASP A 149 14.86 5.32 12.92
C ASP A 149 13.57 5.68 12.17
N ASP A 150 12.77 4.70 11.71
CA ASP A 150 11.49 4.95 11.05
C ASP A 150 10.45 5.49 12.03
N LYS A 151 10.44 5.00 13.29
CA LYS A 151 9.57 5.53 14.33
C LYS A 151 9.91 7.00 14.65
N SER A 152 11.18 7.29 14.88
CA SER A 152 11.64 8.67 15.13
C SER A 152 11.33 9.59 13.94
N TYR A 153 11.44 9.08 12.73
CA TYR A 153 11.10 9.82 11.51
C TYR A 153 9.59 10.07 11.40
N ASN A 154 8.76 9.08 11.70
CA ASN A 154 7.30 9.23 11.73
C ASN A 154 6.88 10.24 12.79
N ASP A 155 7.40 10.15 14.01
CA ASP A 155 7.14 11.09 15.10
C ASP A 155 7.53 12.53 14.70
N LEU A 156 8.67 12.72 14.00
CA LEU A 156 9.09 14.02 13.48
C LEU A 156 8.13 14.54 12.41
N MET A 157 7.68 13.68 11.50
CA MET A 157 6.73 14.05 10.46
C MET A 157 5.38 14.43 11.05
N ASP A 158 4.91 13.74 12.07
CA ASP A 158 3.67 14.07 12.77
C ASP A 158 3.75 15.45 13.42
N ILE A 159 4.89 15.80 14.04
CA ILE A 159 5.13 17.14 14.58
C ILE A 159 5.08 18.19 13.47
N ILE A 160 5.75 17.96 12.34
CA ILE A 160 5.77 18.91 11.21
C ILE A 160 4.36 19.11 10.63
N LEU A 161 3.58 18.04 10.48
CA LEU A 161 2.21 18.11 9.99
C LEU A 161 1.29 18.87 10.96
N ALA A 162 1.46 18.63 12.26
CA ALA A 162 0.72 19.37 13.30
C ALA A 162 1.05 20.87 13.27
N VAL A 163 2.32 21.25 13.13
CA VAL A 163 2.74 22.66 12.98
C VAL A 163 2.13 23.29 11.72
N ARG A 164 2.18 22.59 10.57
CA ARG A 164 1.55 23.07 9.34
C ARG A 164 0.04 23.25 9.51
N GLN A 165 -0.64 22.32 10.16
CA GLN A 165 -2.08 22.42 10.41
C GLN A 165 -2.43 23.60 11.32
N THR A 166 -1.64 23.85 12.35
CA THR A 166 -1.79 25.04 13.22
C THR A 166 -1.61 26.33 12.42
N ALA A 167 -0.56 26.42 11.59
CA ALA A 167 -0.33 27.57 10.71
C ALA A 167 -1.54 27.83 9.77
N ARG A 168 -2.17 26.80 9.24
CA ARG A 168 -3.40 26.95 8.41
C ARG A 168 -4.59 27.44 9.22
N LYS A 169 -4.80 26.93 10.45
CA LYS A 169 -5.86 27.39 11.36
C LYS A 169 -5.69 28.87 11.74
N GLU A 170 -4.46 29.30 11.93
CA GLU A 170 -4.11 30.69 12.23
C GLU A 170 -4.01 31.60 11.00
N LYS A 171 -4.40 31.08 9.82
CA LYS A 171 -4.35 31.77 8.52
C LYS A 171 -2.96 32.22 8.07
N MET A 172 -1.91 31.60 8.62
CA MET A 172 -0.52 31.83 8.23
C MET A 172 -0.15 30.96 7.00
N TYR A 173 -0.87 31.17 5.90
CA TYR A 173 -0.77 30.32 4.71
C TYR A 173 0.63 30.26 4.11
N LYS A 174 1.41 31.37 4.17
CA LYS A 174 2.79 31.41 3.68
C LYS A 174 3.68 30.37 4.37
N ILE A 175 3.53 30.20 5.69
CA ILE A 175 4.29 29.22 6.46
C ILE A 175 3.86 27.78 6.10
N ALA A 176 2.55 27.56 5.98
CA ALA A 176 2.02 26.25 5.62
C ALA A 176 2.44 25.82 4.21
N ASP A 177 2.52 26.74 3.25
CA ASP A 177 2.99 26.50 1.90
C ASP A 177 4.50 26.29 1.87
N GLU A 178 5.29 27.07 2.61
CA GLU A 178 6.74 26.89 2.72
C GLU A 178 7.09 25.51 3.30
N ILE A 179 6.38 25.05 4.32
CA ILE A 179 6.56 23.69 4.87
C ILE A 179 6.31 22.64 3.79
N ARG A 180 5.21 22.77 3.03
CA ARG A 180 4.88 21.84 1.94
C ARG A 180 5.98 21.81 0.87
N ASP A 181 6.42 22.99 0.43
CA ASP A 181 7.39 23.13 -0.66
C ASP A 181 8.77 22.57 -0.25
N ARG A 182 9.19 22.79 1.02
CA ARG A 182 10.43 22.22 1.56
C ARG A 182 10.36 20.70 1.68
N LEU A 183 9.22 20.15 2.10
CA LEU A 183 9.01 18.71 2.17
C LEU A 183 8.99 18.09 0.77
N ASP A 184 8.32 18.74 -0.19
CA ASP A 184 8.32 18.28 -1.58
C ASP A 184 9.72 18.28 -2.21
N ALA A 185 10.52 19.31 -1.92
CA ALA A 185 11.92 19.38 -2.33
C ALA A 185 12.79 18.27 -1.68
N ALA A 186 12.43 17.82 -0.48
CA ALA A 186 13.06 16.70 0.22
C ALA A 186 12.51 15.33 -0.23
N GLY A 187 11.63 15.28 -1.25
CA GLY A 187 11.03 14.05 -1.74
C GLY A 187 9.85 13.53 -0.89
N ILE A 188 9.24 14.39 -0.06
CA ILE A 188 8.11 14.04 0.79
C ILE A 188 6.87 14.76 0.29
N VAL A 189 5.85 14.01 -0.15
CA VAL A 189 4.59 14.57 -0.64
C VAL A 189 3.54 14.55 0.47
N ILE A 190 2.86 15.68 0.68
CA ILE A 190 1.75 15.79 1.63
C ILE A 190 0.43 15.68 0.86
N GLU A 191 -0.46 14.83 1.34
CA GLU A 191 -1.84 14.68 0.87
C GLU A 191 -2.80 15.16 1.97
N ASP A 192 -3.59 16.19 1.68
CA ASP A 192 -4.63 16.66 2.59
C ASP A 192 -5.85 15.73 2.51
N THR A 193 -6.29 15.18 3.65
CA THR A 193 -7.49 14.35 3.76
C THR A 193 -8.53 15.02 4.65
N PRO A 194 -9.80 14.62 4.59
CA PRO A 194 -10.84 15.19 5.46
C PRO A 194 -10.54 15.08 6.96
N THR A 195 -9.77 14.05 7.36
CA THR A 195 -9.39 13.77 8.76
C THR A 195 -8.03 14.33 9.16
N GLY A 196 -7.26 14.92 8.22
CA GLY A 196 -5.92 15.47 8.48
C GLY A 196 -5.02 15.39 7.25
N ALA A 197 -3.76 15.74 7.42
CA ALA A 197 -2.75 15.62 6.38
C ALA A 197 -2.01 14.27 6.51
N ARG A 198 -1.73 13.63 5.38
CA ARG A 198 -0.89 12.44 5.28
C ARG A 198 0.36 12.77 4.48
N TRP A 199 1.38 11.98 4.66
CA TRP A 199 2.61 12.13 3.90
C TRP A 199 3.07 10.80 3.31
N LYS A 200 3.79 10.89 2.21
CA LYS A 200 4.47 9.74 1.59
C LYS A 200 5.81 10.20 1.03
N ARG A 201 6.80 9.33 1.01
CA ARG A 201 8.04 9.59 0.28
C ARG A 201 7.77 9.47 -1.22
N ARG A 202 8.25 10.44 -2.01
CA ARG A 202 8.28 10.29 -3.47
C ARG A 202 9.26 9.14 -3.74
N GLY A 203 8.84 8.10 -4.44
CA GLY A 203 9.67 6.93 -4.69
C GLY A 203 11.04 7.33 -5.24
N VAL A 204 12.11 6.87 -4.54
CA VAL A 204 13.49 6.91 -5.02
C VAL A 204 13.73 5.69 -5.86
#